data_8aa86bf6713d60d500f243bc7d7b4b59
#
_entry.id   8aa86bf6713d60d500f243bc7d7b4b59
#
_cell.length_a   1.000
_cell.length_b   1.000
_cell.length_c   1.000
_cell.angle_alpha   90.00
_cell.angle_beta   90.00
_cell.angle_gamma   90.00
#
_symmetry.space_group_name_H-M   'P 1'
#
loop_
_entity.id
_entity.type
_entity.pdbx_description
1 polymer ?
#
loop_
_entity_poly.entity_id
_entity_poly.type
_entity_poly.pdbx_seq_one_letter_code
_entity_poly.pdbx_strand_id
1 'polypeptide(L)'
;MGANPGIIPISSVINVAVNFASAGIPNYNVNNIGLFTTDSFLSNPNTDLYRIYNTAAQVGTDFGTTTETYLQALNIFAQSPNILNGYGQLIIIPIQTGAISTVGVTAAGTGYKVGDVLAVANGTAGSVTVATVGGYGNVLTVNLTVPGFGYTVSAGNATTGGFGTACTINITGTATETLIQAIARGNTYLYYGGILSTSYGSNSTWAALAASVQALGNQILFLPSNSISDIYGAFNTIATAIDYFTRCLYYGGTAQQARLFAAAYAGKLLATNYSGSATSINMNFQQLTNVVPDTTLTTTLLAALAASGVDAYGNYGGSYPGVVESGGVNKYADEVANLVWLVTQLQVAGFNALATAGTKVTQTEGGMNILKAAYRLVLQQAVSNRYLAPGTWTSADTFGNQQKFLQNIASFGFYIYSSPVSAQTTAQRTARQAPLIQIACK
;
A
#
# COMPACT_ATOMS: atom_id res chain seq x y z
N MET A 1 -5.88 11.33 8.49
CA MET A 1 -4.54 10.75 8.26
C MET A 1 -3.75 10.94 9.54
N GLY A 2 -3.49 9.87 10.29
CA GLY A 2 -2.59 9.92 11.42
C GLY A 2 -1.16 10.02 10.91
N ALA A 3 -0.54 11.18 11.05
CA ALA A 3 0.87 11.32 10.78
C ALA A 3 1.65 10.39 11.72
N ASN A 4 2.53 9.56 11.18
CA ASN A 4 3.44 8.77 12.00
C ASN A 4 4.34 9.75 12.75
N PRO A 5 4.27 9.86 14.10
CA PRO A 5 5.03 10.88 14.83
C PRO A 5 6.52 10.64 14.62
N GLY A 6 7.22 11.63 14.06
CA GLY A 6 8.66 11.61 13.82
C GLY A 6 9.10 11.36 12.37
N ILE A 7 8.17 11.08 11.45
CA ILE A 7 8.50 11.01 10.02
C ILE A 7 7.96 12.25 9.31
N ILE A 8 8.85 13.11 8.85
CA ILE A 8 8.49 14.19 7.93
C ILE A 8 8.39 13.57 6.54
N PRO A 9 7.21 13.59 5.89
CA PRO A 9 7.06 13.05 4.55
C PRO A 9 8.01 13.77 3.58
N ILE A 10 8.77 13.05 2.78
CA ILE A 10 9.67 13.62 1.77
C ILE A 10 8.88 14.53 0.80
N SER A 11 7.63 14.21 0.55
CA SER A 11 6.69 15.01 -0.24
C SER A 11 6.39 16.41 0.34
N SER A 12 6.63 16.64 1.63
CA SER A 12 6.52 18.00 2.22
C SER A 12 7.63 18.94 1.76
N VAL A 13 8.76 18.39 1.32
CA VAL A 13 9.94 19.13 0.82
C VAL A 13 10.03 19.09 -0.70
N ILE A 14 9.65 17.94 -1.30
CA ILE A 14 9.74 17.71 -2.74
C ILE A 14 8.43 17.11 -3.23
N ASN A 15 7.68 17.88 -4.00
CA ASN A 15 6.52 17.41 -4.71
C ASN A 15 6.91 16.99 -6.14
N VAL A 16 6.88 15.69 -6.40
CA VAL A 16 7.09 15.14 -7.75
C VAL A 16 5.71 14.87 -8.34
N ALA A 17 5.21 15.81 -9.12
CA ALA A 17 4.02 15.58 -9.92
C ALA A 17 4.42 14.81 -11.20
N VAL A 18 4.34 13.50 -11.15
CA VAL A 18 4.10 12.66 -12.32
C VAL A 18 2.59 12.73 -12.54
N ASN A 19 2.06 12.65 -13.76
CA ASN A 19 0.63 12.83 -14.08
C ASN A 19 -0.38 11.99 -13.25
N PHE A 20 0.03 11.53 -12.09
CA PHE A 20 -0.74 10.90 -11.03
C PHE A 20 -0.34 11.59 -9.73
N ALA A 21 -1.13 12.57 -9.29
CA ALA A 21 -0.91 13.23 -8.01
C ALA A 21 -1.18 12.22 -6.88
N SER A 22 -0.13 11.65 -6.31
CA SER A 22 -0.23 11.04 -5.00
C SER A 22 0.49 11.94 -4.01
N ALA A 23 -0.25 12.47 -3.06
CA ALA A 23 0.33 13.20 -1.95
C ALA A 23 0.99 12.22 -0.98
N GLY A 24 2.30 12.38 -0.75
CA GLY A 24 2.99 11.76 0.38
C GLY A 24 3.21 10.25 0.31
N ILE A 25 3.92 9.76 -0.72
CA ILE A 25 4.41 8.37 -0.71
C ILE A 25 5.55 8.27 0.31
N PRO A 26 5.43 7.43 1.36
CA PRO A 26 6.52 7.21 2.30
C PRO A 26 7.68 6.50 1.60
N ASN A 27 8.92 6.76 2.08
CA ASN A 27 10.10 6.06 1.60
C ASN A 27 10.11 4.63 2.17
N TYR A 28 9.58 3.67 1.43
CA TYR A 28 9.56 2.26 1.80
C TYR A 28 10.06 1.39 0.65
N ASN A 29 10.38 0.13 0.97
CA ASN A 29 10.78 -0.83 -0.05
C ASN A 29 9.54 -1.34 -0.78
N VAL A 30 9.44 -1.07 -2.08
CA VAL A 30 8.32 -1.50 -2.94
C VAL A 30 8.27 -3.02 -3.17
N ASN A 31 9.24 -3.78 -2.67
CA ASN A 31 9.23 -5.24 -2.66
C ASN A 31 8.56 -5.82 -1.40
N ASN A 32 8.18 -5.00 -0.42
CA ASN A 32 7.51 -5.48 0.79
C ASN A 32 6.08 -5.91 0.50
N ILE A 33 5.68 -7.05 1.06
CA ILE A 33 4.29 -7.56 1.01
C ILE A 33 3.65 -7.44 2.38
N GLY A 34 2.45 -6.86 2.46
CA GLY A 34 1.56 -6.89 3.61
C GLY A 34 0.56 -8.02 3.47
N LEU A 35 0.55 -8.97 4.39
CA LEU A 35 -0.43 -10.04 4.48
C LEU A 35 -1.43 -9.74 5.58
N PHE A 36 -2.68 -9.47 5.21
CA PHE A 36 -3.77 -9.26 6.14
C PHE A 36 -4.42 -10.59 6.49
N THR A 37 -4.45 -10.93 7.77
CA THR A 37 -4.91 -12.24 8.23
C THR A 37 -5.88 -12.17 9.40
N THR A 38 -6.81 -13.13 9.48
CA THR A 38 -7.61 -13.42 10.67
C THR A 38 -6.95 -14.45 11.58
N ASP A 39 -5.87 -15.08 11.14
CA ASP A 39 -5.09 -15.97 12.01
C ASP A 39 -4.41 -15.14 13.10
N SER A 40 -4.38 -15.66 14.31
CA SER A 40 -3.74 -15.01 15.46
C SER A 40 -2.33 -15.54 15.66
N PHE A 41 -1.45 -14.73 16.19
CA PHE A 41 -0.15 -15.20 16.69
C PHE A 41 -0.36 -16.24 17.80
N LEU A 42 0.44 -17.30 17.79
CA LEU A 42 0.45 -18.33 18.86
C LEU A 42 0.97 -17.75 20.20
N SER A 43 1.82 -16.71 20.13
CA SER A 43 2.33 -15.99 21.28
C SER A 43 1.94 -14.52 21.20
N ASN A 44 1.46 -13.94 22.31
CA ASN A 44 1.03 -12.53 22.40
C ASN A 44 0.01 -12.11 21.33
N PRO A 45 -1.12 -12.83 21.19
CA PRO A 45 -2.04 -12.64 20.07
C PRO A 45 -2.69 -11.25 20.00
N ASN A 46 -2.71 -10.51 21.12
CA ASN A 46 -3.42 -9.21 21.21
C ASN A 46 -2.47 -8.02 21.46
N THR A 47 -1.16 -8.18 21.33
CA THR A 47 -0.20 -7.09 21.61
C THR A 47 0.50 -6.60 20.35
N ASP A 48 0.80 -7.50 19.41
CA ASP A 48 1.52 -7.14 18.22
C ASP A 48 0.56 -6.73 17.10
N LEU A 49 0.74 -5.54 16.57
CA LEU A 49 -0.05 -5.01 15.46
C LEU A 49 0.42 -5.57 14.11
N TYR A 50 1.67 -5.98 14.03
CA TYR A 50 2.30 -6.62 12.88
C TYR A 50 3.60 -7.30 13.29
N ARG A 51 4.07 -8.23 12.46
CA ARG A 51 5.44 -8.80 12.54
C ARG A 51 6.05 -8.90 11.14
N ILE A 52 7.38 -8.88 11.09
CA ILE A 52 8.17 -8.90 9.85
C ILE A 52 8.88 -10.25 9.72
N TYR A 53 8.83 -10.83 8.52
CA TYR A 53 9.38 -12.15 8.22
C TYR A 53 10.22 -12.13 6.95
N ASN A 54 11.28 -12.94 6.97
CA ASN A 54 12.15 -13.18 5.81
C ASN A 54 12.11 -14.64 5.33
N THR A 55 11.41 -15.51 6.04
CA THR A 55 11.24 -16.94 5.68
C THR A 55 9.86 -17.44 6.07
N ALA A 56 9.35 -18.42 5.31
CA ALA A 56 8.10 -19.09 5.66
C ALA A 56 8.21 -19.88 6.98
N ALA A 57 9.39 -20.42 7.31
CA ALA A 57 9.59 -21.17 8.54
C ALA A 57 9.34 -20.30 9.79
N GLN A 58 9.76 -19.04 9.79
CA GLN A 58 9.46 -18.10 10.87
C GLN A 58 7.94 -17.88 11.02
N VAL A 59 7.21 -17.76 9.89
CA VAL A 59 5.75 -17.66 9.92
C VAL A 59 5.11 -18.90 10.50
N GLY A 60 5.61 -20.10 10.12
CA GLY A 60 5.13 -21.37 10.66
C GLY A 60 5.34 -21.51 12.18
N THR A 61 6.40 -20.91 12.72
CA THR A 61 6.63 -20.86 14.17
C THR A 61 5.59 -20.00 14.89
N ASP A 62 5.23 -18.86 14.29
CA ASP A 62 4.35 -17.87 14.93
C ASP A 62 2.85 -18.13 14.71
N PHE A 63 2.47 -18.79 13.61
CA PHE A 63 1.07 -19.04 13.25
C PHE A 63 0.70 -20.53 13.18
N GLY A 64 1.69 -21.43 13.16
CA GLY A 64 1.50 -22.85 12.87
C GLY A 64 1.54 -23.17 11.37
N THR A 65 2.01 -24.38 11.05
CA THR A 65 2.26 -24.79 9.65
C THR A 65 1.01 -25.22 8.87
N THR A 66 -0.16 -25.24 9.49
CA THR A 66 -1.43 -25.60 8.86
C THR A 66 -2.30 -24.40 8.53
N THR A 67 -1.92 -23.21 9.00
CA THR A 67 -2.70 -21.97 8.76
C THR A 67 -2.56 -21.51 7.33
N GLU A 68 -3.56 -20.78 6.84
CA GLU A 68 -3.51 -20.19 5.50
C GLU A 68 -2.41 -19.12 5.40
N THR A 69 -2.18 -18.37 6.47
CA THR A 69 -1.10 -17.38 6.59
C THR A 69 0.27 -18.02 6.31
N TYR A 70 0.56 -19.21 6.88
CA TYR A 70 1.78 -19.94 6.59
C TYR A 70 1.85 -20.41 5.13
N LEU A 71 0.75 -20.99 4.60
CA LEU A 71 0.71 -21.49 3.22
C LEU A 71 0.92 -20.36 2.20
N GLN A 72 0.38 -19.18 2.46
CA GLN A 72 0.63 -18.00 1.62
C GLN A 72 2.08 -17.53 1.72
N ALA A 73 2.67 -17.49 2.92
CA ALA A 73 4.08 -17.17 3.10
C ALA A 73 4.98 -18.16 2.36
N LEU A 74 4.65 -19.47 2.42
CA LEU A 74 5.36 -20.50 1.67
C LEU A 74 5.32 -20.21 0.16
N ASN A 75 4.17 -19.82 -0.39
CA ASN A 75 4.04 -19.50 -1.81
C ASN A 75 4.81 -18.22 -2.20
N ILE A 76 4.84 -17.19 -1.35
CA ILE A 76 5.61 -15.97 -1.61
C ILE A 76 7.11 -16.28 -1.68
N PHE A 77 7.64 -16.95 -0.66
CA PHE A 77 9.09 -17.21 -0.58
C PHE A 77 9.58 -18.33 -1.53
N ALA A 78 8.67 -19.17 -2.04
CA ALA A 78 9.00 -20.22 -3.00
C ALA A 78 9.23 -19.70 -4.43
N GLN A 79 8.83 -18.47 -4.74
CA GLN A 79 9.03 -17.94 -6.10
C GLN A 79 10.51 -17.74 -6.43
N SER A 80 10.88 -17.86 -7.72
CA SER A 80 12.24 -17.61 -8.20
C SER A 80 12.21 -16.67 -9.41
N PRO A 81 12.72 -15.40 -9.26
CA PRO A 81 13.07 -14.76 -8.00
C PRO A 81 11.87 -14.54 -7.08
N ASN A 82 12.11 -14.27 -5.79
CA ASN A 82 11.10 -13.85 -4.83
C ASN A 82 11.44 -12.46 -4.26
N ILE A 83 10.61 -11.95 -3.35
CA ILE A 83 10.75 -10.58 -2.80
C ILE A 83 12.11 -10.28 -2.17
N LEU A 84 12.84 -11.31 -1.67
CA LEU A 84 14.17 -11.12 -1.08
C LEU A 84 15.20 -10.66 -2.12
N ASN A 85 14.97 -10.92 -3.40
CA ASN A 85 15.84 -10.46 -4.50
C ASN A 85 15.90 -8.92 -4.58
N GLY A 86 14.83 -8.23 -4.20
CA GLY A 86 14.72 -6.77 -4.06
C GLY A 86 14.85 -6.29 -2.62
N TYR A 87 15.37 -7.10 -1.70
CA TYR A 87 15.45 -6.82 -0.25
C TYR A 87 14.06 -6.63 0.40
N GLY A 88 13.01 -7.19 -0.21
CA GLY A 88 11.65 -7.12 0.33
C GLY A 88 11.45 -8.05 1.53
N GLN A 89 10.44 -7.76 2.31
CA GLN A 89 10.04 -8.48 3.51
C GLN A 89 8.54 -8.80 3.48
N LEU A 90 8.14 -9.86 4.15
CA LEU A 90 6.73 -10.15 4.39
C LEU A 90 6.32 -9.54 5.74
N ILE A 91 5.34 -8.65 5.71
CA ILE A 91 4.79 -7.98 6.89
C ILE A 91 3.40 -8.57 7.14
N ILE A 92 3.25 -9.36 8.18
CA ILE A 92 1.95 -9.96 8.51
C ILE A 92 1.21 -9.06 9.48
N ILE A 93 -0.03 -8.71 9.11
CA ILE A 93 -0.87 -7.72 9.77
C ILE A 93 -2.18 -8.39 10.18
N PRO A 94 -2.29 -8.89 11.45
CA PRO A 94 -3.54 -9.46 11.93
C PRO A 94 -4.64 -8.41 11.96
N ILE A 95 -5.84 -8.82 11.54
CA ILE A 95 -7.04 -8.01 11.69
C ILE A 95 -7.36 -7.88 13.17
N GLN A 96 -7.58 -6.67 13.62
CA GLN A 96 -7.87 -6.41 15.02
C GLN A 96 -9.31 -6.74 15.34
N THR A 97 -9.51 -7.49 16.42
CA THR A 97 -10.82 -7.79 17.01
C THR A 97 -10.99 -7.08 18.32
N GLY A 98 -12.23 -6.93 18.77
CA GLY A 98 -12.50 -6.30 20.06
C GLY A 98 -12.21 -4.80 20.09
N ALA A 99 -12.37 -4.09 18.97
CA ALA A 99 -12.40 -2.64 19.00
C ALA A 99 -13.66 -2.15 19.74
N ILE A 100 -13.51 -1.24 20.68
CA ILE A 100 -14.66 -0.67 21.40
C ILE A 100 -15.57 0.04 20.39
N SER A 101 -16.86 -0.30 20.36
CA SER A 101 -17.84 0.37 19.52
C SER A 101 -18.82 1.25 20.29
N THR A 102 -19.16 0.84 21.52
CA THR A 102 -20.06 1.58 22.40
C THR A 102 -19.59 1.52 23.84
N VAL A 103 -19.70 2.64 24.54
CA VAL A 103 -19.25 2.80 25.91
C VAL A 103 -20.29 3.52 26.77
N GLY A 104 -20.23 3.27 28.08
CA GLY A 104 -20.95 4.01 29.09
C GLY A 104 -20.09 4.20 30.34
N VAL A 105 -20.50 5.07 31.24
CA VAL A 105 -19.85 5.27 32.52
C VAL A 105 -20.46 4.28 33.52
N THR A 106 -19.62 3.52 34.25
CA THR A 106 -20.07 2.61 35.34
C THR A 106 -19.90 3.27 36.68
N ALA A 107 -18.69 3.78 36.97
CA ALA A 107 -18.46 4.60 38.15
C ALA A 107 -17.94 5.97 37.70
N ALA A 108 -18.56 7.01 38.23
CA ALA A 108 -18.32 8.38 37.77
C ALA A 108 -16.98 8.96 38.24
N GLY A 109 -16.35 8.41 39.26
CA GLY A 109 -15.16 8.99 39.85
C GLY A 109 -15.37 10.42 40.37
N THR A 110 -14.29 11.14 40.62
CA THR A 110 -14.30 12.54 41.04
C THR A 110 -13.11 13.32 40.52
N GLY A 111 -13.23 14.65 40.38
CA GLY A 111 -12.12 15.54 40.03
C GLY A 111 -11.81 15.64 38.53
N TYR A 112 -12.61 15.04 37.68
CA TYR A 112 -12.43 15.12 36.23
C TYR A 112 -12.91 16.45 35.64
N LYS A 113 -12.38 16.78 34.49
CA LYS A 113 -12.77 17.96 33.69
C LYS A 113 -13.23 17.50 32.30
N VAL A 114 -14.11 18.28 31.69
CA VAL A 114 -14.50 18.12 30.31
C VAL A 114 -13.24 18.21 29.42
N GLY A 115 -13.05 17.25 28.50
CA GLY A 115 -11.89 17.14 27.68
C GLY A 115 -10.78 16.22 28.21
N ASP A 116 -10.87 15.73 29.47
CA ASP A 116 -9.92 14.74 29.96
C ASP A 116 -9.96 13.46 29.12
N VAL A 117 -8.79 12.98 28.69
CA VAL A 117 -8.64 11.72 27.96
C VAL A 117 -8.27 10.61 28.92
N LEU A 118 -9.07 9.55 28.91
CA LEU A 118 -8.94 8.40 29.80
C LEU A 118 -8.60 7.15 28.98
N ALA A 119 -7.46 6.52 29.25
CA ALA A 119 -7.13 5.22 28.70
C ALA A 119 -7.94 4.14 29.42
N VAL A 120 -8.52 3.21 28.67
CA VAL A 120 -9.38 2.13 29.18
C VAL A 120 -8.55 0.86 29.36
N ALA A 121 -8.64 0.24 30.53
CA ALA A 121 -7.96 -1.03 30.83
C ALA A 121 -8.62 -2.25 30.14
N ASN A 122 -7.96 -3.42 30.23
CA ASN A 122 -8.40 -4.72 29.74
C ASN A 122 -8.45 -4.87 28.21
N GLY A 123 -7.71 -4.03 27.51
CA GLY A 123 -7.44 -4.09 26.07
C GLY A 123 -6.21 -3.22 25.75
N THR A 124 -6.03 -2.89 24.50
CA THR A 124 -4.86 -2.14 24.04
C THR A 124 -5.28 -0.85 23.33
N ALA A 125 -4.66 0.27 23.73
CA ALA A 125 -4.77 1.60 23.11
C ALA A 125 -6.19 2.21 23.05
N GLY A 126 -7.19 1.64 23.74
CA GLY A 126 -8.53 2.24 23.80
C GLY A 126 -8.57 3.46 24.73
N SER A 127 -9.27 4.51 24.31
CA SER A 127 -9.45 5.70 25.13
C SER A 127 -10.79 6.37 24.89
N VAL A 128 -11.24 7.07 25.94
CA VAL A 128 -12.45 7.89 25.91
C VAL A 128 -12.13 9.32 26.34
N THR A 129 -12.90 10.29 25.88
CA THR A 129 -12.81 11.69 26.32
C THR A 129 -14.03 12.03 27.17
N VAL A 130 -13.81 12.62 28.32
CA VAL A 130 -14.89 13.11 29.20
C VAL A 130 -15.68 14.19 28.48
N ALA A 131 -16.97 13.93 28.24
CA ALA A 131 -17.86 14.84 27.55
C ALA A 131 -18.61 15.78 28.49
N THR A 132 -19.09 15.26 29.64
CA THR A 132 -19.77 16.08 30.64
C THR A 132 -19.39 15.63 32.05
N VAL A 133 -19.36 16.58 32.97
CA VAL A 133 -19.10 16.33 34.41
C VAL A 133 -20.16 16.96 35.28
N GLY A 134 -20.37 16.41 36.47
CA GLY A 134 -21.24 16.96 37.51
C GLY A 134 -20.48 17.82 38.53
N GLY A 135 -21.15 18.19 39.63
CA GLY A 135 -20.72 19.22 40.58
C GLY A 135 -19.38 19.00 41.29
N TYR A 136 -18.88 17.77 41.40
CA TYR A 136 -17.59 17.45 42.02
C TYR A 136 -16.61 16.86 41.00
N GLY A 137 -16.83 17.16 39.73
CA GLY A 137 -16.01 16.57 38.62
C GLY A 137 -16.28 15.07 38.44
N ASN A 138 -17.46 14.59 38.81
CA ASN A 138 -17.89 13.22 38.51
C ASN A 138 -18.28 13.12 37.02
N VAL A 139 -17.75 12.11 36.33
CA VAL A 139 -18.00 11.90 34.89
C VAL A 139 -19.44 11.47 34.67
N LEU A 140 -20.18 12.22 33.87
CA LEU A 140 -21.56 11.87 33.50
C LEU A 140 -21.62 11.15 32.15
N THR A 141 -20.89 11.67 31.16
CA THR A 141 -20.83 11.07 29.82
C THR A 141 -19.42 11.11 29.27
N VAL A 142 -19.12 10.16 28.42
CA VAL A 142 -17.86 10.07 27.65
C VAL A 142 -18.12 9.87 26.17
N ASN A 143 -17.21 10.36 25.35
CA ASN A 143 -17.13 10.04 23.94
C ASN A 143 -15.99 9.06 23.69
N LEU A 144 -16.21 8.04 22.86
CA LEU A 144 -15.15 7.15 22.42
C LEU A 144 -14.18 7.96 21.54
N THR A 145 -12.90 7.97 21.91
CA THR A 145 -11.84 8.71 21.19
C THR A 145 -11.03 7.78 20.32
N VAL A 146 -10.53 6.70 20.93
CA VAL A 146 -9.80 5.66 20.20
C VAL A 146 -10.42 4.31 20.53
N PRO A 147 -10.92 3.55 19.55
CA PRO A 147 -11.54 2.23 19.77
C PRO A 147 -10.60 1.20 20.40
N GLY A 148 -9.29 1.29 20.12
CA GLY A 148 -8.34 0.26 20.52
C GLY A 148 -8.67 -1.12 19.95
N PHE A 149 -8.18 -2.17 20.58
CA PHE A 149 -8.45 -3.57 20.22
C PHE A 149 -8.24 -4.52 21.40
N GLY A 150 -8.71 -5.79 21.25
CA GLY A 150 -8.57 -6.80 22.28
C GLY A 150 -9.53 -6.64 23.46
N TYR A 151 -10.52 -5.78 23.36
CA TYR A 151 -11.56 -5.61 24.39
C TYR A 151 -12.66 -6.65 24.23
N THR A 152 -13.29 -6.95 25.35
CA THR A 152 -14.55 -7.72 25.42
C THR A 152 -15.64 -6.85 26.02
N VAL A 153 -16.89 -7.17 25.71
CA VAL A 153 -18.05 -6.54 26.40
C VAL A 153 -17.93 -6.84 27.90
N SER A 154 -17.79 -5.80 28.69
CA SER A 154 -17.51 -5.89 30.14
C SER A 154 -17.87 -4.61 30.87
N ALA A 155 -18.20 -4.72 32.14
CA ALA A 155 -18.48 -3.59 33.00
C ALA A 155 -17.30 -3.27 33.92
N GLY A 156 -17.19 -2.01 34.36
CA GLY A 156 -16.24 -1.61 35.37
C GLY A 156 -14.78 -1.61 34.97
N ASN A 157 -14.49 -1.43 33.68
CA ASN A 157 -13.11 -1.31 33.22
C ASN A 157 -12.45 -0.07 33.79
N ALA A 158 -11.34 -0.26 34.50
CA ALA A 158 -10.61 0.85 35.13
C ALA A 158 -10.08 1.81 34.04
N THR A 159 -9.97 3.08 34.41
CA THR A 159 -9.38 4.09 33.54
C THR A 159 -8.17 4.76 34.19
N THR A 160 -7.24 5.22 33.36
CA THR A 160 -6.08 6.02 33.78
C THR A 160 -5.98 7.28 32.93
N GLY A 161 -5.45 8.36 33.50
CA GLY A 161 -5.33 9.68 32.86
C GLY A 161 -6.37 10.68 33.35
N GLY A 162 -6.31 11.89 32.80
CA GLY A 162 -7.10 13.03 33.24
C GLY A 162 -6.67 13.57 34.61
N PHE A 163 -7.46 14.49 35.15
CA PHE A 163 -7.21 15.14 36.46
C PHE A 163 -7.88 14.41 37.63
N GLY A 164 -8.87 13.55 37.32
CA GLY A 164 -9.70 12.87 38.35
C GLY A 164 -9.21 11.47 38.69
N THR A 165 -9.98 10.79 39.55
CA THR A 165 -9.71 9.42 39.99
C THR A 165 -10.97 8.56 40.04
N ALA A 166 -10.78 7.23 39.96
CA ALA A 166 -11.81 6.20 40.16
C ALA A 166 -12.99 6.20 39.17
N CYS A 167 -12.83 6.76 37.99
CA CYS A 167 -13.77 6.53 36.89
C CYS A 167 -13.60 5.12 36.33
N THR A 168 -14.71 4.42 36.06
CA THR A 168 -14.70 3.16 35.34
C THR A 168 -15.69 3.19 34.20
N ILE A 169 -15.33 2.51 33.12
CA ILE A 169 -16.08 2.48 31.84
C ILE A 169 -16.73 1.11 31.64
N ASN A 170 -17.97 1.13 31.21
CA ASN A 170 -18.69 -0.03 30.74
C ASN A 170 -18.52 -0.13 29.19
N ILE A 171 -17.95 -1.22 28.72
CA ILE A 171 -17.88 -1.55 27.27
C ILE A 171 -19.12 -2.33 26.94
N THR A 172 -20.04 -1.72 26.20
CA THR A 172 -21.34 -2.31 25.84
C THR A 172 -21.37 -2.94 24.45
N GLY A 173 -20.38 -2.66 23.63
CA GLY A 173 -20.21 -3.27 22.31
C GLY A 173 -18.77 -3.25 21.85
N THR A 174 -18.42 -4.29 21.09
CA THR A 174 -17.13 -4.39 20.39
C THR A 174 -17.35 -4.72 18.91
N ALA A 175 -16.39 -4.37 18.06
CA ALA A 175 -16.41 -4.65 16.64
C ALA A 175 -15.08 -5.28 16.19
N THR A 176 -15.12 -5.95 15.06
CA THR A 176 -13.91 -6.35 14.33
C THR A 176 -13.54 -5.26 13.34
N GLU A 177 -12.26 -4.99 13.20
CA GLU A 177 -11.72 -4.06 12.22
C GLU A 177 -12.15 -4.47 10.81
N THR A 178 -12.61 -3.51 10.02
CA THR A 178 -12.89 -3.76 8.60
C THR A 178 -11.58 -3.81 7.82
N LEU A 179 -11.59 -4.46 6.66
CA LEU A 179 -10.40 -4.54 5.81
C LEU A 179 -9.89 -3.15 5.36
N ILE A 180 -10.81 -2.21 5.08
CA ILE A 180 -10.44 -0.82 4.75
C ILE A 180 -9.67 -0.17 5.92
N GLN A 181 -10.13 -0.37 7.15
CA GLN A 181 -9.45 0.14 8.35
C GLN A 181 -8.09 -0.54 8.55
N ALA A 182 -8.02 -1.87 8.34
CA ALA A 182 -6.77 -2.63 8.45
C ALA A 182 -5.74 -2.17 7.42
N ILE A 183 -6.13 -1.94 6.17
CA ILE A 183 -5.26 -1.40 5.11
C ILE A 183 -4.79 0.01 5.46
N ALA A 184 -5.69 0.88 5.92
CA ALA A 184 -5.33 2.24 6.34
C ALA A 184 -4.33 2.23 7.52
N ARG A 185 -4.51 1.35 8.51
CA ARG A 185 -3.57 1.12 9.60
C ARG A 185 -2.26 0.53 9.09
N GLY A 186 -2.33 -0.51 8.26
CA GLY A 186 -1.19 -1.21 7.68
C GLY A 186 -0.31 -0.31 6.80
N ASN A 187 -0.88 0.73 6.17
CA ASN A 187 -0.12 1.70 5.38
C ASN A 187 1.03 2.34 6.15
N THR A 188 0.94 2.42 7.48
CA THR A 188 2.01 2.92 8.33
C THR A 188 3.19 1.94 8.49
N TYR A 189 3.02 0.67 8.11
CA TYR A 189 4.03 -0.39 8.22
C TYR A 189 4.86 -0.59 6.96
N LEU A 190 4.66 0.29 5.97
CA LEU A 190 5.52 0.44 4.80
C LEU A 190 5.59 -0.83 3.93
N TYR A 191 4.46 -1.50 3.68
CA TYR A 191 4.33 -2.51 2.63
C TYR A 191 3.84 -1.87 1.34
N TYR A 192 4.10 -2.54 0.21
CA TYR A 192 3.60 -2.12 -1.09
C TYR A 192 2.52 -3.05 -1.64
N GLY A 193 2.75 -4.36 -1.68
CA GLY A 193 1.75 -5.34 -2.13
C GLY A 193 0.89 -5.81 -0.98
N GLY A 194 -0.44 -5.62 -1.05
CA GLY A 194 -1.39 -6.13 -0.06
C GLY A 194 -2.01 -7.45 -0.54
N ILE A 195 -1.93 -8.51 0.25
CA ILE A 195 -2.62 -9.78 0.03
C ILE A 195 -3.50 -10.14 1.22
N LEU A 196 -4.50 -10.97 0.97
CA LEU A 196 -5.51 -11.34 1.94
C LEU A 196 -5.41 -12.83 2.28
N SER A 197 -5.41 -13.17 3.57
CA SER A 197 -5.64 -14.50 4.08
C SER A 197 -7.08 -14.64 4.51
N THR A 198 -7.71 -15.77 4.20
CA THR A 198 -9.13 -16.05 4.45
C THR A 198 -10.12 -15.11 3.74
N SER A 199 -11.41 -15.32 3.90
CA SER A 199 -12.41 -14.52 3.19
C SER A 199 -12.71 -13.22 3.93
N TYR A 200 -12.16 -12.13 3.44
CA TYR A 200 -12.48 -10.81 3.93
C TYR A 200 -13.62 -10.18 3.14
N GLY A 201 -14.72 -9.99 3.83
CA GLY A 201 -15.84 -9.25 3.31
C GLY A 201 -16.61 -10.00 2.21
N SER A 202 -17.76 -9.46 1.85
CA SER A 202 -18.50 -9.86 0.68
C SER A 202 -17.94 -9.13 -0.55
N ASN A 203 -18.09 -9.72 -1.73
CA ASN A 203 -17.74 -9.14 -3.01
C ASN A 203 -18.35 -7.74 -3.20
N SER A 204 -19.46 -7.44 -2.52
CA SER A 204 -20.10 -6.12 -2.51
C SER A 204 -19.23 -5.01 -1.90
N THR A 205 -18.23 -5.32 -1.10
CA THR A 205 -17.31 -4.33 -0.49
C THR A 205 -16.03 -4.11 -1.29
N TRP A 206 -15.73 -4.94 -2.28
CA TRP A 206 -14.45 -4.89 -3.00
C TRP A 206 -14.27 -3.65 -3.85
N ALA A 207 -15.33 -3.12 -4.45
CA ALA A 207 -15.23 -1.87 -5.20
C ALA A 207 -14.86 -0.68 -4.27
N ALA A 208 -15.45 -0.59 -3.08
CA ALA A 208 -15.11 0.43 -2.09
C ALA A 208 -13.68 0.26 -1.56
N LEU A 209 -13.23 -1.00 -1.39
CA LEU A 209 -11.87 -1.32 -1.00
C LEU A 209 -10.87 -0.90 -2.07
N ALA A 210 -11.12 -1.22 -3.35
CA ALA A 210 -10.29 -0.82 -4.47
C ALA A 210 -10.19 0.70 -4.59
N ALA A 211 -11.30 1.42 -4.48
CA ALA A 211 -11.32 2.89 -4.48
C ALA A 211 -10.49 3.47 -3.31
N SER A 212 -10.52 2.86 -2.13
CA SER A 212 -9.71 3.29 -1.00
C SER A 212 -8.21 3.09 -1.23
N VAL A 213 -7.81 1.97 -1.83
CA VAL A 213 -6.41 1.70 -2.20
C VAL A 213 -5.96 2.62 -3.33
N GLN A 214 -6.82 2.88 -4.33
CA GLN A 214 -6.56 3.85 -5.39
C GLN A 214 -6.30 5.25 -4.84
N ALA A 215 -7.07 5.66 -3.83
CA ALA A 215 -6.89 6.95 -3.17
C ALA A 215 -5.57 7.06 -2.36
N LEU A 216 -5.03 5.94 -1.86
CA LEU A 216 -3.71 5.91 -1.22
C LEU A 216 -2.59 6.12 -2.24
N GLY A 217 -2.70 5.54 -3.44
CA GLY A 217 -1.80 5.75 -4.57
C GLY A 217 -0.37 5.23 -4.38
N ASN A 218 -0.12 4.43 -3.36
CA ASN A 218 1.21 3.95 -2.98
C ASN A 218 1.26 2.46 -2.63
N GLN A 219 0.18 1.73 -2.89
CA GLN A 219 0.05 0.30 -2.62
C GLN A 219 -0.68 -0.37 -3.77
N ILE A 220 -0.42 -1.65 -3.98
CA ILE A 220 -1.18 -2.50 -4.88
C ILE A 220 -1.87 -3.60 -4.08
N LEU A 221 -3.16 -3.78 -4.27
CA LEU A 221 -3.95 -4.82 -3.64
C LEU A 221 -4.18 -5.96 -4.62
N PHE A 222 -3.94 -7.19 -4.20
CA PHE A 222 -4.22 -8.40 -4.96
C PHE A 222 -5.51 -9.02 -4.45
N LEU A 223 -6.58 -8.94 -5.25
CA LEU A 223 -7.92 -9.47 -4.92
C LEU A 223 -8.17 -10.80 -5.65
N PRO A 224 -8.10 -11.94 -4.94
CA PRO A 224 -8.38 -13.24 -5.53
C PRO A 224 -9.86 -13.60 -5.47
N SER A 225 -10.38 -14.22 -6.53
CA SER A 225 -11.69 -14.88 -6.55
C SER A 225 -11.65 -16.22 -7.28
N ASN A 226 -12.53 -17.12 -6.85
CA ASN A 226 -12.83 -18.35 -7.58
C ASN A 226 -14.26 -18.36 -8.17
N SER A 227 -14.94 -17.22 -8.14
CA SER A 227 -16.31 -17.09 -8.61
C SER A 227 -16.39 -16.35 -9.95
N ILE A 228 -17.01 -16.97 -10.94
CA ILE A 228 -17.26 -16.35 -12.24
C ILE A 228 -18.15 -15.09 -12.11
N SER A 229 -19.09 -15.07 -11.13
CA SER A 229 -19.93 -13.91 -10.90
C SER A 229 -19.14 -12.64 -10.53
N ASP A 230 -17.98 -12.79 -9.90
CA ASP A 230 -17.14 -11.66 -9.52
C ASP A 230 -16.48 -10.98 -10.73
N ILE A 231 -16.18 -11.77 -11.78
CA ILE A 231 -15.62 -11.26 -13.03
C ILE A 231 -16.57 -10.23 -13.66
N TYR A 232 -17.85 -10.58 -13.74
CA TYR A 232 -18.88 -9.71 -14.32
C TYR A 232 -19.41 -8.65 -13.34
N GLY A 233 -19.22 -8.85 -12.04
CA GLY A 233 -19.69 -7.98 -10.95
C GLY A 233 -18.58 -7.04 -10.43
N ALA A 234 -18.02 -7.42 -9.28
CA ALA A 234 -17.08 -6.56 -8.54
C ALA A 234 -15.83 -6.20 -9.36
N PHE A 235 -15.24 -7.16 -10.07
CA PHE A 235 -14.02 -6.93 -10.86
C PHE A 235 -14.28 -6.03 -12.06
N ASN A 236 -15.40 -6.22 -12.76
CA ASN A 236 -15.78 -5.30 -13.84
C ASN A 236 -16.06 -3.88 -13.31
N THR A 237 -16.60 -3.74 -12.11
CA THR A 237 -16.81 -2.43 -11.46
C THR A 237 -15.46 -1.75 -11.19
N ILE A 238 -14.49 -2.48 -10.63
CA ILE A 238 -13.13 -1.99 -10.36
C ILE A 238 -12.44 -1.57 -11.68
N ALA A 239 -12.55 -2.39 -12.70
CA ALA A 239 -11.98 -2.11 -14.02
C ALA A 239 -12.59 -0.86 -14.65
N THR A 240 -13.92 -0.71 -14.58
CA THR A 240 -14.64 0.45 -15.13
C THR A 240 -14.31 1.74 -14.37
N ALA A 241 -14.05 1.66 -13.05
CA ALA A 241 -13.58 2.78 -12.25
C ALA A 241 -12.11 3.14 -12.51
N ILE A 242 -11.36 2.30 -13.23
CA ILE A 242 -9.93 2.45 -13.52
C ILE A 242 -9.10 2.46 -12.22
N ASP A 243 -9.48 1.62 -11.25
CA ASP A 243 -8.77 1.45 -9.97
C ASP A 243 -7.56 0.52 -10.16
N TYR A 244 -6.54 0.97 -10.93
CA TYR A 244 -5.40 0.16 -11.36
C TYR A 244 -4.42 -0.21 -10.23
N PHE A 245 -4.52 0.37 -9.04
CA PHE A 245 -3.80 -0.08 -7.84
C PHE A 245 -4.42 -1.34 -7.21
N THR A 246 -5.49 -1.88 -7.81
CA THR A 246 -6.05 -3.17 -7.42
C THR A 246 -5.89 -4.15 -8.58
N ARG A 247 -5.22 -5.29 -8.29
CA ARG A 247 -5.06 -6.38 -9.24
C ARG A 247 -6.06 -7.49 -8.96
N CYS A 248 -7.01 -7.68 -9.86
CA CYS A 248 -8.02 -8.73 -9.77
C CYS A 248 -7.45 -10.04 -10.32
N LEU A 249 -7.60 -11.13 -9.58
CA LEU A 249 -7.02 -12.43 -9.89
C LEU A 249 -8.12 -13.50 -9.83
N TYR A 250 -8.22 -14.34 -10.86
CA TYR A 250 -9.19 -15.43 -10.93
C TYR A 250 -8.50 -16.80 -10.94
N TYR A 251 -9.03 -17.72 -10.17
CA TYR A 251 -8.65 -19.12 -10.19
C TYR A 251 -9.88 -20.00 -9.92
N GLY A 252 -10.25 -20.87 -10.87
CA GLY A 252 -11.51 -21.62 -10.86
C GLY A 252 -11.59 -22.80 -9.86
N GLY A 253 -10.56 -23.02 -9.06
CA GLY A 253 -10.53 -24.03 -8.00
C GLY A 253 -11.22 -23.56 -6.72
N THR A 254 -10.65 -23.92 -5.56
CA THR A 254 -11.18 -23.47 -4.27
C THR A 254 -10.80 -22.02 -3.98
N ALA A 255 -11.54 -21.36 -3.09
CA ALA A 255 -11.22 -20.01 -2.65
C ALA A 255 -9.81 -19.91 -2.00
N GLN A 256 -9.37 -20.96 -1.29
CA GLN A 256 -8.01 -21.03 -0.76
C GLN A 256 -6.96 -21.07 -1.89
N GLN A 257 -7.18 -21.89 -2.92
CA GLN A 257 -6.28 -21.96 -4.07
C GLN A 257 -6.17 -20.62 -4.79
N ALA A 258 -7.27 -19.86 -4.92
CA ALA A 258 -7.26 -18.51 -5.49
C ALA A 258 -6.39 -17.56 -4.64
N ARG A 259 -6.47 -17.62 -3.31
CA ARG A 259 -5.63 -16.81 -2.41
C ARG A 259 -4.16 -17.24 -2.43
N LEU A 260 -3.87 -18.54 -2.55
CA LEU A 260 -2.50 -19.05 -2.71
C LEU A 260 -1.90 -18.63 -4.07
N PHE A 261 -2.72 -18.59 -5.13
CA PHE A 261 -2.32 -18.03 -6.41
C PHE A 261 -1.98 -16.54 -6.28
N ALA A 262 -2.81 -15.74 -5.60
CA ALA A 262 -2.54 -14.32 -5.37
C ALA A 262 -1.24 -14.09 -4.58
N ALA A 263 -0.94 -14.92 -3.59
CA ALA A 263 0.30 -14.87 -2.82
C ALA A 263 1.54 -15.18 -3.70
N ALA A 264 1.46 -16.21 -4.54
CA ALA A 264 2.52 -16.54 -5.48
C ALA A 264 2.72 -15.44 -6.54
N TYR A 265 1.61 -14.91 -7.08
CA TYR A 265 1.62 -13.81 -8.04
C TYR A 265 2.30 -12.57 -7.46
N ALA A 266 1.89 -12.13 -6.27
CA ALA A 266 2.49 -11.00 -5.57
C ALA A 266 3.97 -11.24 -5.27
N GLY A 267 4.32 -12.44 -4.78
CA GLY A 267 5.71 -12.83 -4.48
C GLY A 267 6.62 -12.81 -5.70
N LYS A 268 6.08 -13.12 -6.90
CA LYS A 268 6.82 -13.06 -8.16
C LYS A 268 6.92 -11.63 -8.71
N LEU A 269 5.81 -10.91 -8.79
CA LEU A 269 5.76 -9.54 -9.31
C LEU A 269 6.69 -8.61 -8.53
N LEU A 270 6.61 -8.68 -7.20
CA LEU A 270 7.37 -7.79 -6.31
C LEU A 270 8.80 -8.30 -6.05
N ALA A 271 9.30 -9.22 -6.85
CA ALA A 271 10.68 -9.71 -6.79
C ALA A 271 11.67 -8.89 -7.62
N THR A 272 11.23 -7.81 -8.26
CA THR A 272 12.08 -6.96 -9.11
C THR A 272 13.21 -6.34 -8.30
N ASN A 273 14.46 -6.60 -8.71
CA ASN A 273 15.63 -5.93 -8.12
C ASN A 273 15.88 -4.60 -8.85
N TYR A 274 15.41 -3.53 -8.28
CA TYR A 274 15.52 -2.21 -8.88
C TYR A 274 16.94 -1.63 -8.95
N SER A 275 17.90 -2.24 -8.25
CA SER A 275 19.32 -1.87 -8.37
C SER A 275 20.04 -2.62 -9.49
N GLY A 276 19.41 -3.59 -10.12
CA GLY A 276 19.96 -4.41 -11.17
C GLY A 276 19.82 -3.80 -12.57
N SER A 277 20.16 -4.59 -13.58
CA SER A 277 19.96 -4.27 -14.99
C SER A 277 19.10 -5.36 -15.64
N ALA A 278 18.12 -4.96 -16.45
CA ALA A 278 17.17 -5.87 -17.10
C ALA A 278 16.39 -6.75 -16.10
N THR A 279 15.94 -6.16 -15.02
CA THR A 279 15.32 -6.86 -13.87
C THR A 279 13.82 -6.66 -13.74
N SER A 280 13.21 -5.78 -14.53
CA SER A 280 11.74 -5.61 -14.56
C SER A 280 11.05 -6.92 -14.93
N ILE A 281 10.02 -7.30 -14.16
CA ILE A 281 9.31 -8.58 -14.30
C ILE A 281 7.93 -8.28 -14.90
N ASN A 282 7.72 -8.69 -16.14
CA ASN A 282 6.39 -8.78 -16.74
C ASN A 282 5.75 -10.11 -16.30
N MET A 283 4.48 -10.08 -15.89
CA MET A 283 3.83 -11.29 -15.36
C MET A 283 3.33 -12.24 -16.44
N ASN A 284 3.09 -11.78 -17.64
CA ASN A 284 2.61 -12.65 -18.71
C ASN A 284 3.59 -13.80 -18.98
N PHE A 285 3.08 -15.02 -19.07
CA PHE A 285 3.85 -16.27 -19.24
C PHE A 285 4.74 -16.68 -18.05
N GLN A 286 4.75 -15.94 -16.93
CA GLN A 286 5.53 -16.34 -15.77
C GLN A 286 4.99 -17.64 -15.15
N GLN A 287 5.91 -18.54 -14.86
CA GLN A 287 5.61 -19.76 -14.09
C GLN A 287 5.63 -19.45 -12.58
N LEU A 288 4.65 -19.97 -11.86
CA LEU A 288 4.53 -19.81 -10.42
C LEU A 288 4.80 -21.13 -9.70
N THR A 289 5.69 -21.09 -8.73
CA THR A 289 6.01 -22.26 -7.88
C THR A 289 4.87 -22.50 -6.90
N ASN A 290 4.58 -23.76 -6.62
CA ASN A 290 3.52 -24.23 -5.72
C ASN A 290 2.09 -23.84 -6.15
N VAL A 291 1.88 -23.46 -7.39
CA VAL A 291 0.55 -23.19 -7.96
C VAL A 291 0.31 -24.17 -9.12
N VAL A 292 -0.77 -24.91 -9.03
CA VAL A 292 -1.21 -25.80 -10.14
C VAL A 292 -1.95 -24.93 -11.16
N PRO A 293 -1.73 -25.08 -12.47
CA PRO A 293 -2.50 -24.36 -13.49
C PRO A 293 -4.00 -24.67 -13.39
N ASP A 294 -4.81 -23.63 -13.55
CA ASP A 294 -6.27 -23.76 -13.60
C ASP A 294 -6.69 -24.48 -14.90
N THR A 295 -7.37 -25.60 -14.76
CA THR A 295 -7.86 -26.41 -15.88
C THR A 295 -9.27 -26.05 -16.33
N THR A 296 -9.93 -25.10 -15.67
CA THR A 296 -11.29 -24.65 -15.98
C THR A 296 -11.35 -23.51 -16.99
N LEU A 297 -10.18 -22.93 -17.33
CA LEU A 297 -10.09 -21.79 -18.24
C LEU A 297 -10.48 -22.21 -19.67
N THR A 298 -11.53 -21.57 -20.19
CA THR A 298 -11.98 -21.70 -21.57
C THR A 298 -11.67 -20.40 -22.34
N THR A 299 -11.68 -20.45 -23.67
CA THR A 299 -11.50 -19.24 -24.50
C THR A 299 -12.55 -18.18 -24.21
N THR A 300 -13.79 -18.56 -23.95
CA THR A 300 -14.87 -17.63 -23.57
C THR A 300 -14.59 -16.99 -22.22
N LEU A 301 -14.13 -17.78 -21.23
CA LEU A 301 -13.79 -17.25 -19.91
C LEU A 301 -12.58 -16.32 -19.99
N LEU A 302 -11.55 -16.68 -20.76
CA LEU A 302 -10.38 -15.80 -20.97
C LEU A 302 -10.78 -14.46 -21.61
N ALA A 303 -11.71 -14.45 -22.55
CA ALA A 303 -12.23 -13.20 -23.13
C ALA A 303 -12.97 -12.35 -22.07
N ALA A 304 -13.73 -12.97 -21.18
CA ALA A 304 -14.40 -12.26 -20.08
C ALA A 304 -13.41 -11.71 -19.05
N LEU A 305 -12.37 -12.48 -18.70
CA LEU A 305 -11.27 -12.03 -17.83
C LEU A 305 -10.55 -10.82 -18.45
N ALA A 306 -10.20 -10.87 -19.72
CA ALA A 306 -9.57 -9.79 -20.43
C ALA A 306 -10.45 -8.51 -20.45
N ALA A 307 -11.74 -8.65 -20.68
CA ALA A 307 -12.69 -7.53 -20.66
C ALA A 307 -12.82 -6.85 -19.28
N SER A 308 -12.61 -7.60 -18.20
CA SER A 308 -12.70 -7.13 -16.82
C SER A 308 -11.32 -6.86 -16.17
N GLY A 309 -10.23 -6.90 -16.93
CA GLY A 309 -8.89 -6.62 -16.41
C GLY A 309 -8.41 -7.63 -15.35
N VAL A 310 -8.80 -8.91 -15.47
CA VAL A 310 -8.55 -9.97 -14.49
C VAL A 310 -7.46 -10.92 -14.99
N ASP A 311 -6.49 -11.23 -14.14
CA ASP A 311 -5.43 -12.19 -14.46
C ASP A 311 -5.78 -13.60 -13.98
N ALA A 312 -5.21 -14.59 -14.67
CA ALA A 312 -5.38 -16.00 -14.35
C ALA A 312 -4.06 -16.78 -14.47
N TYR A 313 -4.07 -18.05 -14.07
CA TYR A 313 -2.93 -18.95 -14.21
C TYR A 313 -3.38 -20.26 -14.86
N GLY A 314 -2.90 -20.53 -16.05
CA GLY A 314 -3.34 -21.70 -16.85
C GLY A 314 -2.22 -22.31 -17.66
N ASN A 315 -2.60 -23.31 -18.48
CA ASN A 315 -1.68 -23.99 -19.40
C ASN A 315 -1.82 -23.45 -20.83
N TYR A 316 -0.76 -22.85 -21.34
CA TYR A 316 -0.64 -22.51 -22.75
C TYR A 316 -0.32 -23.76 -23.58
N GLY A 317 -1.07 -23.97 -24.68
CA GLY A 317 -0.88 -25.12 -25.54
C GLY A 317 -1.03 -26.48 -24.83
N GLY A 318 -1.71 -26.49 -23.68
CA GLY A 318 -1.95 -27.70 -22.88
C GLY A 318 -0.78 -28.19 -22.04
N SER A 319 0.40 -27.55 -22.12
CA SER A 319 1.61 -28.06 -21.46
C SER A 319 2.50 -27.01 -20.79
N TYR A 320 2.36 -25.73 -21.13
CA TYR A 320 3.18 -24.68 -20.54
C TYR A 320 2.39 -23.89 -19.48
N PRO A 321 2.68 -24.10 -18.18
CA PRO A 321 2.02 -23.34 -17.13
C PRO A 321 2.49 -21.88 -17.13
N GLY A 322 1.56 -20.94 -17.11
CA GLY A 322 1.91 -19.52 -17.14
C GLY A 322 0.78 -18.60 -16.73
N VAL A 323 1.14 -17.43 -16.23
CA VAL A 323 0.21 -16.35 -15.95
C VAL A 323 -0.37 -15.82 -17.27
N VAL A 324 -1.68 -15.65 -17.30
CA VAL A 324 -2.42 -14.93 -18.34
C VAL A 324 -2.71 -13.55 -17.78
N GLU A 325 -1.96 -12.54 -18.23
CA GLU A 325 -2.10 -11.18 -17.74
C GLU A 325 -3.03 -10.38 -18.65
N SER A 326 -3.96 -9.66 -18.06
CA SER A 326 -4.91 -8.78 -18.74
C SER A 326 -4.52 -7.31 -18.53
N GLY A 327 -4.07 -6.64 -19.59
CA GLY A 327 -3.71 -5.22 -19.55
C GLY A 327 -4.75 -4.27 -20.17
N GLY A 328 -5.82 -4.81 -20.76
CA GLY A 328 -6.69 -4.04 -21.66
C GLY A 328 -7.53 -2.95 -21.01
N VAL A 329 -8.00 -3.16 -19.80
CA VAL A 329 -8.87 -2.22 -19.06
C VAL A 329 -8.07 -1.50 -17.98
N ASN A 330 -7.24 -2.24 -17.25
CA ASN A 330 -6.30 -1.72 -16.26
C ASN A 330 -4.88 -1.72 -16.82
N LYS A 331 -3.99 -0.98 -16.20
CA LYS A 331 -2.57 -1.05 -16.56
C LYS A 331 -1.99 -2.43 -16.24
N TYR A 332 -0.93 -2.82 -16.95
CA TYR A 332 -0.19 -4.02 -16.59
C TYR A 332 0.36 -3.94 -15.17
N ALA A 333 0.47 -5.06 -14.50
CA ALA A 333 0.87 -5.10 -13.08
C ALA A 333 2.30 -4.56 -12.87
N ASP A 334 3.19 -4.85 -13.80
CA ASP A 334 4.57 -4.34 -13.78
C ASP A 334 4.64 -2.82 -14.02
N GLU A 335 3.76 -2.25 -14.85
CA GLU A 335 3.67 -0.80 -15.04
C GLU A 335 3.34 -0.09 -13.72
N VAL A 336 2.37 -0.62 -12.96
CA VAL A 336 1.95 -0.04 -11.67
C VAL A 336 3.05 -0.18 -10.62
N ALA A 337 3.66 -1.37 -10.51
CA ALA A 337 4.75 -1.63 -9.57
C ALA A 337 5.96 -0.72 -9.83
N ASN A 338 6.37 -0.63 -11.09
CA ASN A 338 7.49 0.18 -11.51
C ASN A 338 7.22 1.68 -11.38
N LEU A 339 5.97 2.13 -11.62
CA LEU A 339 5.57 3.53 -11.45
C LEU A 339 5.75 3.99 -9.99
N VAL A 340 5.28 3.21 -9.02
CA VAL A 340 5.41 3.57 -7.61
C VAL A 340 6.88 3.61 -7.18
N TRP A 341 7.67 2.63 -7.63
CA TRP A 341 9.12 2.67 -7.40
C TRP A 341 9.74 3.95 -7.98
N LEU A 342 9.44 4.30 -9.23
CA LEU A 342 9.99 5.48 -9.89
C LEU A 342 9.64 6.76 -9.14
N VAL A 343 8.37 6.95 -8.78
CA VAL A 343 7.89 8.14 -8.04
C VAL A 343 8.60 8.25 -6.69
N THR A 344 8.66 7.14 -5.95
CA THR A 344 9.33 7.09 -4.65
C THR A 344 10.81 7.44 -4.76
N GLN A 345 11.52 6.86 -5.74
CA GLN A 345 12.94 7.13 -5.92
C GLN A 345 13.23 8.56 -6.39
N LEU A 346 12.37 9.15 -7.22
CA LEU A 346 12.49 10.56 -7.59
C LEU A 346 12.32 11.47 -6.37
N GLN A 347 11.35 11.19 -5.50
CA GLN A 347 11.15 11.94 -4.25
C GLN A 347 12.38 11.83 -3.34
N VAL A 348 12.90 10.63 -3.13
CA VAL A 348 14.11 10.38 -2.32
C VAL A 348 15.33 11.08 -2.91
N ALA A 349 15.54 10.97 -4.23
CA ALA A 349 16.68 11.59 -4.90
C ALA A 349 16.65 13.12 -4.78
N GLY A 350 15.48 13.73 -4.98
CA GLY A 350 15.31 15.16 -4.81
C GLY A 350 15.55 15.61 -3.37
N PHE A 351 14.98 14.90 -2.38
CA PHE A 351 15.21 15.18 -0.97
C PHE A 351 16.70 15.07 -0.61
N ASN A 352 17.35 13.98 -0.99
CA ASN A 352 18.75 13.74 -0.69
C ASN A 352 19.65 14.80 -1.34
N ALA A 353 19.37 15.21 -2.58
CA ALA A 353 20.12 16.27 -3.24
C ALA A 353 20.10 17.60 -2.48
N LEU A 354 19.03 17.86 -1.72
CA LEU A 354 18.92 19.04 -0.86
C LEU A 354 19.51 18.80 0.54
N ALA A 355 19.17 17.66 1.17
CA ALA A 355 19.50 17.38 2.56
C ALA A 355 20.98 17.06 2.77
N THR A 356 21.62 16.40 1.79
CA THR A 356 23.05 15.99 1.88
C THR A 356 24.02 16.98 1.26
N ALA A 357 23.53 18.12 0.76
CA ALA A 357 24.34 19.09 0.02
C ALA A 357 25.46 19.75 0.85
N GLY A 358 25.61 19.49 2.14
CA GLY A 358 26.66 20.06 3.01
C GLY A 358 26.69 21.60 3.07
N THR A 359 26.26 22.26 2.00
CA THR A 359 26.14 23.72 1.85
C THR A 359 24.78 24.05 1.22
N LYS A 360 24.42 25.34 1.25
CA LYS A 360 23.15 25.81 0.67
C LYS A 360 23.09 25.52 -0.84
N VAL A 361 22.07 24.82 -1.28
CA VAL A 361 21.67 24.76 -2.69
C VAL A 361 20.99 26.09 -3.06
N THR A 362 21.62 26.86 -3.93
CA THR A 362 21.13 28.19 -4.28
C THR A 362 19.95 28.13 -5.25
N GLN A 363 19.03 29.10 -5.14
CA GLN A 363 17.88 29.26 -6.05
C GLN A 363 18.34 29.92 -7.37
N THR A 364 19.13 29.18 -8.13
CA THR A 364 19.75 29.57 -9.40
C THR A 364 19.62 28.40 -10.39
N GLU A 365 19.91 28.66 -11.67
CA GLU A 365 19.99 27.58 -12.67
C GLU A 365 21.01 26.50 -12.28
N GLY A 366 22.11 26.89 -11.63
CA GLY A 366 23.08 25.92 -11.09
C GLY A 366 22.49 25.01 -10.02
N GLY A 367 21.72 25.55 -9.07
CA GLY A 367 21.01 24.74 -8.08
C GLY A 367 19.94 23.83 -8.71
N MET A 368 19.21 24.30 -9.70
CA MET A 368 18.25 23.48 -10.46
C MET A 368 18.96 22.33 -11.22
N ASN A 369 20.19 22.55 -11.70
CA ASN A 369 20.95 21.49 -12.35
C ASN A 369 21.37 20.38 -11.37
N ILE A 370 21.60 20.67 -10.09
CA ILE A 370 21.86 19.67 -9.05
C ILE A 370 20.65 18.74 -8.92
N LEU A 371 19.45 19.30 -8.78
CA LEU A 371 18.20 18.49 -8.72
C LEU A 371 17.97 17.67 -9.99
N LYS A 372 18.13 18.29 -11.17
CA LYS A 372 17.97 17.58 -12.46
C LYS A 372 18.99 16.45 -12.62
N ALA A 373 20.21 16.61 -12.11
CA ALA A 373 21.23 15.56 -12.13
C ALA A 373 20.84 14.38 -11.23
N ALA A 374 20.30 14.63 -10.02
CA ALA A 374 19.81 13.60 -9.12
C ALA A 374 18.66 12.80 -9.75
N TYR A 375 17.67 13.47 -10.36
CA TYR A 375 16.58 12.80 -11.06
C TYR A 375 17.05 11.99 -12.27
N ARG A 376 18.04 12.49 -13.00
CA ARG A 376 18.61 11.79 -14.15
C ARG A 376 19.18 10.42 -13.77
N LEU A 377 19.84 10.29 -12.62
CA LEU A 377 20.37 9.00 -12.16
C LEU A 377 19.26 7.98 -11.92
N VAL A 378 18.14 8.39 -11.31
CA VAL A 378 16.98 7.53 -11.11
C VAL A 378 16.37 7.08 -12.46
N LEU A 379 16.21 8.01 -13.39
CA LEU A 379 15.65 7.73 -14.70
C LEU A 379 16.56 6.82 -15.55
N GLN A 380 17.88 7.00 -15.45
CA GLN A 380 18.85 6.09 -16.07
C GLN A 380 18.78 4.69 -15.48
N GLN A 381 18.56 4.56 -14.15
CA GLN A 381 18.34 3.28 -13.52
C GLN A 381 17.03 2.64 -14.00
N ALA A 382 15.96 3.41 -14.18
CA ALA A 382 14.69 2.93 -14.76
C ALA A 382 14.86 2.40 -16.19
N VAL A 383 15.70 3.05 -17.01
CA VAL A 383 16.05 2.57 -18.35
C VAL A 383 16.91 1.30 -18.26
N SER A 384 17.88 1.25 -17.34
CA SER A 384 18.70 0.05 -17.11
C SER A 384 17.85 -1.16 -16.70
N ASN A 385 16.82 -0.95 -15.89
CA ASN A 385 15.87 -2.00 -15.48
C ASN A 385 14.92 -2.43 -16.60
N ARG A 386 14.90 -1.74 -17.73
CA ARG A 386 13.95 -1.91 -18.84
C ARG A 386 12.51 -1.53 -18.46
N TYR A 387 12.32 -0.70 -17.45
CA TYR A 387 11.02 -0.09 -17.21
C TYR A 387 10.75 1.05 -18.20
N LEU A 388 11.74 1.91 -18.41
CA LEU A 388 11.69 2.94 -19.44
C LEU A 388 12.57 2.54 -20.64
N ALA A 389 12.20 3.02 -21.83
CA ALA A 389 12.97 2.77 -23.04
C ALA A 389 12.98 3.99 -23.97
N PRO A 390 14.08 4.22 -24.72
CA PRO A 390 14.09 5.14 -25.86
C PRO A 390 13.00 4.80 -26.86
N GLY A 391 12.33 5.84 -27.40
CA GLY A 391 11.25 5.59 -28.35
C GLY A 391 10.62 6.87 -28.90
N THR A 392 9.62 6.72 -29.77
CA THR A 392 8.89 7.85 -30.35
C THR A 392 7.78 8.30 -29.42
N TRP A 393 7.72 9.61 -29.13
CA TRP A 393 6.62 10.23 -28.41
C TRP A 393 5.43 10.45 -29.33
N THR A 394 4.26 9.91 -28.97
CA THR A 394 3.05 9.94 -29.80
C THR A 394 1.95 10.86 -29.27
N SER A 395 2.07 11.33 -28.00
CA SER A 395 1.12 12.29 -27.44
C SER A 395 1.38 13.69 -27.98
N ALA A 396 0.33 14.48 -28.08
CA ALA A 396 0.42 15.92 -28.39
C ALA A 396 1.01 16.74 -27.24
N ASP A 397 0.95 16.22 -26.00
CA ASP A 397 1.41 16.90 -24.82
C ASP A 397 2.93 16.93 -24.74
N THR A 398 3.49 18.12 -24.84
CA THR A 398 4.93 18.38 -24.71
C THR A 398 5.15 19.59 -23.81
N PHE A 399 6.32 19.71 -23.20
CA PHE A 399 6.70 20.88 -22.40
C PHE A 399 8.16 21.29 -22.65
N GLY A 400 8.48 22.51 -22.26
CA GLY A 400 9.80 23.09 -22.48
C GLY A 400 10.07 23.33 -23.97
N ASN A 401 11.24 22.96 -24.45
CA ASN A 401 11.57 23.03 -25.88
C ASN A 401 11.16 21.74 -26.59
N GLN A 402 10.17 21.80 -27.45
CA GLN A 402 9.59 20.65 -28.15
C GLN A 402 10.63 19.79 -28.91
N GLN A 403 11.56 20.41 -29.61
CA GLN A 403 12.58 19.67 -30.36
C GLN A 403 13.50 18.90 -29.42
N LYS A 404 13.97 19.55 -28.32
CA LYS A 404 14.79 18.88 -27.30
C LYS A 404 14.00 17.80 -26.58
N PHE A 405 12.72 18.03 -26.31
CA PHE A 405 11.81 17.05 -25.71
C PHE A 405 11.79 15.75 -26.54
N LEU A 406 11.43 15.87 -27.82
CA LEU A 406 11.33 14.71 -28.72
C LEU A 406 12.68 14.01 -28.90
N GLN A 407 13.76 14.78 -29.04
CA GLN A 407 15.11 14.22 -29.18
C GLN A 407 15.55 13.45 -27.92
N ASN A 408 15.29 13.98 -26.72
CA ASN A 408 15.66 13.30 -25.48
C ASN A 408 14.84 12.04 -25.24
N ILE A 409 13.54 12.06 -25.51
CA ILE A 409 12.69 10.85 -25.42
C ILE A 409 13.20 9.79 -26.42
N ALA A 410 13.50 10.17 -27.65
CA ALA A 410 14.01 9.25 -28.66
C ALA A 410 15.37 8.65 -28.31
N SER A 411 16.24 9.42 -27.62
CA SER A 411 17.61 8.98 -27.32
C SER A 411 17.78 8.33 -25.96
N PHE A 412 17.02 8.78 -24.95
CA PHE A 412 17.20 8.38 -23.56
C PHE A 412 15.96 7.74 -22.91
N GLY A 413 14.79 7.83 -23.55
CA GLY A 413 13.52 7.37 -22.95
C GLY A 413 12.91 8.34 -21.95
N PHE A 414 13.55 9.49 -21.66
CA PHE A 414 13.01 10.50 -20.75
C PHE A 414 13.49 11.91 -21.07
N TYR A 415 12.73 12.91 -20.60
CA TYR A 415 13.07 14.31 -20.68
C TYR A 415 12.81 15.02 -19.35
N ILE A 416 13.76 15.81 -18.87
CA ILE A 416 13.66 16.60 -17.64
C ILE A 416 13.71 18.08 -18.01
N TYR A 417 12.71 18.82 -17.60
CA TYR A 417 12.62 20.27 -17.79
C TYR A 417 12.38 20.97 -16.46
N SER A 418 13.00 22.12 -16.26
CA SER A 418 12.64 23.05 -15.20
C SER A 418 12.32 24.41 -15.78
N SER A 419 11.30 25.06 -15.26
CA SER A 419 11.02 26.46 -15.58
C SER A 419 12.24 27.33 -15.20
N PRO A 420 12.56 28.38 -15.96
CA PRO A 420 13.67 29.27 -15.62
C PRO A 420 13.47 29.91 -14.24
N VAL A 421 14.54 30.05 -13.47
CA VAL A 421 14.49 30.75 -12.16
C VAL A 421 14.01 32.20 -12.29
N SER A 422 14.29 32.85 -13.43
CA SER A 422 13.83 34.19 -13.75
C SER A 422 12.29 34.31 -13.87
N ALA A 423 11.59 33.22 -14.15
CA ALA A 423 10.13 33.19 -14.25
C ALA A 423 9.42 33.08 -12.88
N GLN A 424 10.16 32.88 -11.79
CA GLN A 424 9.56 32.82 -10.46
C GLN A 424 9.08 34.18 -9.97
N THR A 425 7.92 34.14 -9.30
CA THR A 425 7.37 35.32 -8.60
C THR A 425 8.22 35.65 -7.36
N THR A 426 8.12 36.90 -6.89
CA THR A 426 8.76 37.34 -5.63
C THR A 426 8.30 36.47 -4.45
N ALA A 427 7.02 36.10 -4.38
CA ALA A 427 6.47 35.23 -3.32
C ALA A 427 7.13 33.84 -3.33
N GLN A 428 7.29 33.21 -4.49
CA GLN A 428 7.95 31.91 -4.63
C GLN A 428 9.44 32.00 -4.22
N ARG A 429 10.12 33.07 -4.60
CA ARG A 429 11.52 33.29 -4.21
C ARG A 429 11.65 33.51 -2.70
N THR A 430 10.78 34.30 -2.10
CA THR A 430 10.76 34.52 -0.64
C THR A 430 10.47 33.24 0.12
N ALA A 431 9.54 32.41 -0.37
CA ALA A 431 9.23 31.10 0.18
C ALA A 431 10.30 30.02 -0.10
N ARG A 432 11.39 30.37 -0.82
CA ARG A 432 12.47 29.47 -1.22
C ARG A 432 11.98 28.22 -1.97
N GLN A 433 10.91 28.35 -2.74
CA GLN A 433 10.40 27.27 -3.58
C GLN A 433 11.30 27.06 -4.79
N ALA A 434 11.56 25.80 -5.16
CA ALA A 434 12.20 25.49 -6.42
C ALA A 434 11.26 25.78 -7.59
N PRO A 435 11.73 26.21 -8.77
CA PRO A 435 10.94 26.21 -10.00
C PRO A 435 10.34 24.82 -10.28
N LEU A 436 9.18 24.78 -10.94
CA LEU A 436 8.54 23.53 -11.35
C LEU A 436 9.51 22.69 -12.20
N ILE A 437 9.68 21.43 -11.81
CA ILE A 437 10.40 20.42 -12.59
C ILE A 437 9.35 19.47 -13.17
N GLN A 438 9.42 19.28 -14.49
CA GLN A 438 8.56 18.38 -15.24
C GLN A 438 9.41 17.25 -15.83
N ILE A 439 8.91 16.02 -15.73
CA ILE A 439 9.58 14.82 -16.24
C ILE A 439 8.62 14.09 -17.15
N ALA A 440 9.04 13.80 -18.37
CA ALA A 440 8.36 12.89 -19.28
C ALA A 440 9.15 11.61 -19.40
N CYS A 441 8.46 10.48 -19.42
CA CYS A 441 9.03 9.13 -19.52
C CYS A 441 8.32 8.35 -20.63
N LYS A 442 9.07 7.46 -21.33
CA LYS A 442 8.56 6.58 -22.38
C LYS A 442 8.79 5.11 -22.01
#